data_b38025e7557b5e1594b184fc1b17d2b4
#
_entry.id   b38025e7557b5e1594b184fc1b17d2b4
#
_cell.length_a   1.000
_cell.length_b   1.000
_cell.length_c   1.000
_cell.angle_alpha   90.00
_cell.angle_beta   90.00
_cell.angle_gamma   90.00
#
_symmetry.space_group_name_H-M   'P 1'
#
loop_
_entity.id
_entity.type
_entity.pdbx_description
1 polymer ?
#
loop_
_entity_poly.entity_id
_entity_poly.type
_entity_poly.pdbx_seq_one_letter_code
_entity_poly.pdbx_strand_id
1 'polypeptide(L)'
;LVLTGIFGPKIQFKWTNELIADGTLSPFKINVLKINYPDEFKRLWHNRKKKVTYQEEIDFIVQYEKRNNMLAKLAVSRKGNSVVIFRYVEKQGRPLFEKIKKICEEKYPDRKVFFYAGEVPGEERNALRAIIEKEKDAIIVGSVQTISTGINIVNLHNIIFASPSKARIKILQSIGRALRKSEVDATLYDITDDLCWKSKKNYTALHLI
;
A
#
# COMPACT_ATOMS: atom_id res chain seq x y z
N LEU A 1 24.98 14.93 -2.63
CA LEU A 1 26.26 15.69 -2.69
C LEU A 1 26.78 16.02 -1.28
N VAL A 2 25.97 16.56 -0.38
CA VAL A 2 26.41 16.96 0.99
C VAL A 2 26.85 15.75 1.81
N LEU A 3 26.09 14.65 1.83
CA LEU A 3 26.43 13.43 2.56
C LEU A 3 27.71 12.77 2.03
N THR A 4 27.92 12.77 0.73
CA THR A 4 29.14 12.24 0.10
C THR A 4 30.38 13.07 0.45
N GLY A 5 30.21 14.39 0.64
CA GLY A 5 31.29 15.27 1.08
C GLY A 5 31.71 15.06 2.55
N ILE A 6 30.76 14.63 3.40
CA ILE A 6 31.02 14.40 4.84
C ILE A 6 31.47 12.97 5.12
N PHE A 7 30.85 11.97 4.46
CA PHE A 7 31.02 10.54 4.79
C PHE A 7 31.79 9.75 3.71
N GLY A 8 32.24 10.40 2.66
CA GLY A 8 32.92 9.75 1.53
C GLY A 8 31.98 9.06 0.53
N PRO A 9 32.52 8.31 -0.42
CA PRO A 9 31.77 7.67 -1.47
C PRO A 9 30.82 6.59 -0.92
N LYS A 10 29.65 6.47 -1.55
CA LYS A 10 28.67 5.44 -1.21
C LYS A 10 29.19 4.06 -1.61
N ILE A 11 29.37 3.17 -0.65
CA ILE A 11 29.77 1.78 -0.88
C ILE A 11 28.53 0.89 -0.73
N GLN A 12 28.22 0.10 -1.74
CA GLN A 12 27.17 -0.91 -1.68
C GLN A 12 27.80 -2.27 -1.40
N PHE A 13 27.51 -2.84 -0.25
CA PHE A 13 28.14 -4.07 0.21
C PHE A 13 27.51 -5.33 -0.38
N LYS A 14 26.16 -5.36 -0.49
CA LYS A 14 25.40 -6.48 -1.05
C LYS A 14 24.15 -5.99 -1.78
N TRP A 15 23.73 -6.71 -2.79
CA TRP A 15 22.46 -6.49 -3.48
C TRP A 15 21.31 -7.19 -2.74
N THR A 16 20.08 -6.75 -2.96
CA THR A 16 18.88 -7.31 -2.31
C THR A 16 18.69 -8.80 -2.64
N ASN A 17 18.97 -9.20 -3.89
CA ASN A 17 18.92 -10.59 -4.31
C ASN A 17 19.96 -11.49 -3.61
N GLU A 18 21.16 -10.97 -3.31
CA GLU A 18 22.19 -11.67 -2.54
C GLU A 18 21.76 -11.84 -1.09
N LEU A 19 21.12 -10.82 -0.50
CA LEU A 19 20.57 -10.87 0.86
C LEU A 19 19.38 -11.83 0.98
N ILE A 20 18.63 -12.05 -0.09
CA ILE A 20 17.58 -13.07 -0.15
C ILE A 20 18.20 -14.46 -0.30
N ALA A 21 19.21 -14.60 -1.14
CA ALA A 21 19.87 -15.88 -1.40
C ALA A 21 20.61 -16.42 -0.16
N ASP A 22 21.20 -15.55 0.68
CA ASP A 22 21.88 -15.93 1.91
C ASP A 22 20.96 -16.02 3.14
N GLY A 23 19.65 -15.87 2.96
CA GLY A 23 18.63 -15.98 4.03
C GLY A 23 18.56 -14.79 4.98
N THR A 24 19.29 -13.70 4.71
CA THR A 24 19.23 -12.47 5.51
C THR A 24 17.92 -11.71 5.34
N LEU A 25 17.31 -11.79 4.14
CA LEU A 25 16.00 -11.24 3.82
C LEU A 25 15.07 -12.36 3.35
N SER A 26 13.82 -12.30 3.83
CA SER A 26 12.78 -13.20 3.31
C SER A 26 12.49 -12.92 1.83
N PRO A 27 12.11 -13.94 1.07
CA PRO A 27 11.67 -13.77 -0.32
C PRO A 27 10.52 -12.75 -0.40
N PHE A 28 10.61 -11.87 -1.40
CA PHE A 28 9.66 -10.78 -1.57
C PHE A 28 9.23 -10.67 -3.03
N LYS A 29 7.93 -10.82 -3.28
CA LYS A 29 7.34 -10.75 -4.62
C LYS A 29 6.63 -9.43 -4.83
N ILE A 30 6.83 -8.80 -5.98
CA ILE A 30 6.12 -7.56 -6.37
C ILE A 30 5.20 -7.86 -7.53
N ASN A 31 3.90 -7.65 -7.32
CA ASN A 31 2.87 -7.73 -8.35
C ASN A 31 2.36 -6.32 -8.68
N VAL A 32 2.63 -5.86 -9.89
CA VAL A 32 2.10 -4.58 -10.37
C VAL A 32 0.74 -4.82 -11.01
N LEU A 33 -0.30 -4.18 -10.45
CA LEU A 33 -1.67 -4.26 -10.95
C LEU A 33 -2.04 -2.95 -11.64
N LYS A 34 -2.16 -2.99 -12.96
CA LYS A 34 -2.54 -1.83 -13.76
C LYS A 34 -4.07 -1.72 -13.86
N ILE A 35 -4.62 -0.62 -13.39
CA ILE A 35 -6.04 -0.29 -13.53
C ILE A 35 -6.23 0.54 -14.79
N ASN A 36 -6.98 0.00 -15.75
CA ASN A 36 -7.38 0.72 -16.95
C ASN A 36 -8.74 1.35 -16.74
N TYR A 37 -8.82 2.64 -17.01
CA TYR A 37 -10.08 3.38 -17.02
C TYR A 37 -10.72 3.34 -18.42
N PRO A 38 -12.05 3.41 -18.55
CA PRO A 38 -12.72 3.47 -19.84
C PRO A 38 -12.21 4.63 -20.71
N ASP A 39 -12.06 4.40 -22.01
CA ASP A 39 -11.52 5.41 -22.94
C ASP A 39 -12.36 6.68 -23.00
N GLU A 40 -13.68 6.56 -22.91
CA GLU A 40 -14.58 7.71 -22.81
C GLU A 40 -14.24 8.58 -21.59
N PHE A 41 -14.01 7.94 -20.44
CA PHE A 41 -13.61 8.63 -19.22
C PHE A 41 -12.25 9.32 -19.37
N LYS A 42 -11.24 8.62 -19.92
CA LYS A 42 -9.91 9.19 -20.19
C LYS A 42 -10.01 10.40 -21.11
N ARG A 43 -10.82 10.31 -22.16
CA ARG A 43 -11.08 11.40 -23.10
C ARG A 43 -11.67 12.62 -22.40
N LEU A 44 -12.72 12.44 -21.61
CA LEU A 44 -13.35 13.52 -20.84
C LEU A 44 -12.40 14.14 -19.83
N TRP A 45 -11.60 13.31 -19.15
CA TRP A 45 -10.59 13.75 -18.18
C TRP A 45 -9.55 14.67 -18.80
N HIS A 46 -9.02 14.34 -19.98
CA HIS A 46 -7.97 15.11 -20.64
C HIS A 46 -8.47 16.26 -21.52
N ASN A 47 -9.75 16.32 -21.86
CA ASN A 47 -10.32 17.40 -22.67
C ASN A 47 -10.94 18.51 -21.83
N ARG A 48 -10.71 18.55 -20.52
CA ARG A 48 -11.13 19.65 -19.66
C ARG A 48 -10.52 20.97 -20.13
N LYS A 49 -11.29 22.08 -20.04
CA LYS A 49 -10.81 23.43 -20.37
C LYS A 49 -9.60 23.83 -19.51
N LYS A 50 -9.60 23.45 -18.21
CA LYS A 50 -8.50 23.68 -17.27
C LYS A 50 -7.64 22.43 -17.16
N LYS A 51 -6.32 22.60 -17.18
CA LYS A 51 -5.36 21.51 -16.96
C LYS A 51 -5.61 20.89 -15.57
N VAL A 52 -5.74 19.57 -15.53
CA VAL A 52 -5.87 18.81 -14.27
C VAL A 52 -4.58 18.93 -13.46
N THR A 53 -4.71 19.24 -12.19
CA THR A 53 -3.60 19.27 -11.25
C THR A 53 -3.30 17.88 -10.69
N TYR A 54 -2.09 17.69 -10.15
CA TYR A 54 -1.71 16.46 -9.46
C TYR A 54 -2.69 16.12 -8.31
N GLN A 55 -3.10 17.12 -7.54
CA GLN A 55 -4.00 16.91 -6.42
C GLN A 55 -5.41 16.49 -6.87
N GLU A 56 -5.95 17.09 -7.93
CA GLU A 56 -7.24 16.68 -8.50
C GLU A 56 -7.21 15.23 -9.02
N GLU A 57 -6.09 14.82 -9.63
CA GLU A 57 -5.91 13.45 -10.08
C GLU A 57 -5.87 12.47 -8.89
N ILE A 58 -5.11 12.78 -7.87
CA ILE A 58 -5.05 11.94 -6.66
C ILE A 58 -6.42 11.86 -5.97
N ASP A 59 -7.10 12.99 -5.79
CA ASP A 59 -8.41 13.04 -5.14
C ASP A 59 -9.43 12.20 -5.91
N PHE A 60 -9.39 12.24 -7.23
CA PHE A 60 -10.23 11.38 -8.06
C PHE A 60 -9.88 9.89 -7.86
N ILE A 61 -8.61 9.51 -7.98
CA ILE A 61 -8.16 8.11 -7.89
C ILE A 61 -8.54 7.50 -6.55
N VAL A 62 -8.28 8.20 -5.44
CA VAL A 62 -8.52 7.65 -4.10
C VAL A 62 -10.00 7.54 -3.74
N GLN A 63 -10.86 8.33 -4.38
CA GLN A 63 -12.31 8.30 -4.18
C GLN A 63 -13.05 7.47 -5.22
N TYR A 64 -12.38 7.01 -6.29
CA TYR A 64 -13.04 6.26 -7.36
C TYR A 64 -13.57 4.92 -6.85
N GLU A 65 -14.90 4.80 -6.81
CA GLU A 65 -15.58 3.68 -6.15
C GLU A 65 -15.23 2.32 -6.72
N LYS A 66 -15.21 2.18 -8.06
CA LYS A 66 -14.87 0.91 -8.73
C LYS A 66 -13.46 0.43 -8.37
N ARG A 67 -12.52 1.38 -8.23
CA ARG A 67 -11.16 1.12 -7.78
C ARG A 67 -11.12 0.63 -6.33
N ASN A 68 -11.81 1.32 -5.42
CA ASN A 68 -11.87 0.94 -4.01
C ASN A 68 -12.60 -0.41 -3.83
N ASN A 69 -13.61 -0.71 -4.64
CA ASN A 69 -14.25 -2.03 -4.64
C ASN A 69 -13.28 -3.14 -5.11
N MET A 70 -12.45 -2.87 -6.11
CA MET A 70 -11.42 -3.82 -6.56
C MET A 70 -10.35 -4.04 -5.47
N LEU A 71 -9.90 -2.97 -4.81
CA LEU A 71 -8.94 -3.04 -3.71
C LEU A 71 -9.49 -3.85 -2.52
N ALA A 72 -10.75 -3.63 -2.15
CA ALA A 72 -11.41 -4.39 -1.10
C ALA A 72 -11.50 -5.88 -1.43
N LYS A 73 -11.92 -6.22 -2.65
CA LYS A 73 -11.97 -7.60 -3.15
C LYS A 73 -10.56 -8.23 -3.17
N LEU A 74 -9.55 -7.49 -3.61
CA LEU A 74 -8.16 -7.95 -3.59
C LEU A 74 -7.72 -8.28 -2.16
N ALA A 75 -7.92 -7.37 -1.21
CA ALA A 75 -7.52 -7.57 0.19
C ALA A 75 -8.19 -8.81 0.79
N VAL A 76 -9.50 -8.96 0.59
CA VAL A 76 -10.26 -10.08 1.13
C VAL A 76 -9.90 -11.42 0.46
N SER A 77 -9.53 -11.41 -0.82
CA SER A 77 -9.16 -12.63 -1.55
C SER A 77 -7.79 -13.21 -1.18
N ARG A 78 -6.96 -12.46 -0.47
CA ARG A 78 -5.62 -12.91 -0.06
C ARG A 78 -5.68 -13.57 1.31
N LYS A 79 -5.09 -14.75 1.45
CA LYS A 79 -4.96 -15.47 2.72
C LYS A 79 -3.79 -14.93 3.53
N GLY A 80 -3.84 -15.08 4.84
CA GLY A 80 -2.82 -14.63 5.78
C GLY A 80 -2.89 -13.12 6.07
N ASN A 81 -2.03 -12.67 6.97
CA ASN A 81 -2.01 -11.27 7.39
C ASN A 81 -1.75 -10.34 6.21
N SER A 82 -2.65 -9.39 6.02
CA SER A 82 -2.64 -8.45 4.91
C SER A 82 -2.66 -7.02 5.42
N VAL A 83 -1.81 -6.15 4.87
CA VAL A 83 -1.81 -4.71 5.16
C VAL A 83 -2.23 -3.93 3.93
N VAL A 84 -3.27 -3.13 4.07
CA VAL A 84 -3.76 -2.19 3.05
C VAL A 84 -3.34 -0.78 3.45
N ILE A 85 -2.45 -0.18 2.69
CA ILE A 85 -1.80 1.09 3.05
C ILE A 85 -2.43 2.24 2.28
N PHE A 86 -2.98 3.20 3.01
CA PHE A 86 -3.59 4.41 2.46
C PHE A 86 -2.92 5.69 2.97
N ARG A 87 -3.13 6.80 2.25
CA ARG A 87 -2.61 8.12 2.62
C ARG A 87 -3.67 9.05 3.22
N TYR A 88 -4.90 9.00 2.71
CA TYR A 88 -5.98 9.92 3.06
C TYR A 88 -7.03 9.20 3.90
N VAL A 89 -7.13 9.57 5.18
CA VAL A 89 -8.00 8.89 6.16
C VAL A 89 -9.46 8.95 5.70
N GLU A 90 -10.03 10.15 5.58
CA GLU A 90 -11.45 10.32 5.29
C GLU A 90 -11.81 10.01 3.83
N LYS A 91 -10.94 10.41 2.88
CA LYS A 91 -11.23 10.24 1.44
C LYS A 91 -11.10 8.78 0.96
N GLN A 92 -10.30 7.96 1.63
CA GLN A 92 -10.04 6.59 1.19
C GLN A 92 -9.99 5.57 2.33
N GLY A 93 -9.28 5.85 3.40
CA GLY A 93 -9.01 4.89 4.47
C GLY A 93 -10.27 4.34 5.11
N ARG A 94 -11.12 5.22 5.64
CA ARG A 94 -12.41 4.83 6.26
C ARG A 94 -13.36 4.15 5.27
N PRO A 95 -13.64 4.72 4.07
CA PRO A 95 -14.50 4.05 3.10
C PRO A 95 -13.99 2.67 2.68
N LEU A 96 -12.67 2.52 2.54
CA LEU A 96 -12.08 1.23 2.17
C LEU A 96 -12.15 0.22 3.31
N PHE A 97 -11.93 0.65 4.56
CA PHE A 97 -12.08 -0.17 5.74
C PHE A 97 -13.51 -0.70 5.87
N GLU A 98 -14.53 0.16 5.77
CA GLU A 98 -15.93 -0.26 5.86
C GLU A 98 -16.31 -1.25 4.75
N LYS A 99 -15.83 -1.04 3.53
CA LYS A 99 -16.05 -1.99 2.42
C LYS A 99 -15.41 -3.36 2.71
N ILE A 100 -14.18 -3.39 3.18
CA ILE A 100 -13.47 -4.63 3.52
C ILE A 100 -14.17 -5.34 4.68
N LYS A 101 -14.50 -4.62 5.74
CA LYS A 101 -15.19 -5.12 6.92
C LYS A 101 -16.52 -5.76 6.54
N LYS A 102 -17.36 -5.06 5.77
CA LYS A 102 -18.63 -5.58 5.28
C LYS A 102 -18.48 -6.90 4.51
N ILE A 103 -17.51 -6.97 3.57
CA ILE A 103 -17.27 -8.20 2.79
C ILE A 103 -16.79 -9.34 3.71
N CYS A 104 -15.96 -9.05 4.71
CA CYS A 104 -15.50 -10.06 5.65
C CYS A 104 -16.65 -10.56 6.54
N GLU A 105 -17.47 -9.68 7.09
CA GLU A 105 -18.65 -10.05 7.90
C GLU A 105 -19.63 -10.96 7.13
N GLU A 106 -19.80 -10.69 5.82
CA GLU A 106 -20.71 -11.49 4.96
C GLU A 106 -20.13 -12.86 4.56
N LYS A 107 -18.81 -12.95 4.31
CA LYS A 107 -18.19 -14.11 3.65
C LYS A 107 -17.16 -14.84 4.50
N TYR A 108 -16.54 -14.17 5.44
CA TYR A 108 -15.42 -14.65 6.25
C TYR A 108 -15.54 -14.11 7.68
N PRO A 109 -16.58 -14.51 8.44
CA PRO A 109 -16.92 -13.91 9.75
C PRO A 109 -15.80 -14.05 10.79
N ASP A 110 -14.97 -15.06 10.68
CA ASP A 110 -13.83 -15.28 11.60
C ASP A 110 -12.62 -14.40 11.27
N ARG A 111 -12.61 -13.74 10.12
CA ARG A 111 -11.49 -12.92 9.66
C ARG A 111 -11.58 -11.51 10.19
N LYS A 112 -10.65 -11.13 11.06
CA LYS A 112 -10.63 -9.82 11.69
C LYS A 112 -10.12 -8.72 10.76
N VAL A 113 -10.75 -7.55 10.82
CA VAL A 113 -10.36 -6.36 10.07
C VAL A 113 -10.09 -5.23 11.05
N PHE A 114 -8.90 -4.64 10.98
CA PHE A 114 -8.47 -3.57 11.88
C PHE A 114 -8.24 -2.27 11.13
N PHE A 115 -8.69 -1.16 11.73
CA PHE A 115 -8.36 0.18 11.24
C PHE A 115 -7.23 0.77 12.08
N TYR A 116 -6.12 1.15 11.42
CA TYR A 116 -4.91 1.61 12.10
C TYR A 116 -4.44 2.95 11.51
N ALA A 117 -4.91 4.06 12.09
CA ALA A 117 -4.57 5.41 11.69
C ALA A 117 -4.12 6.26 12.88
N GLY A 118 -3.49 7.41 12.60
CA GLY A 118 -2.92 8.29 13.62
C GLY A 118 -3.91 8.95 14.58
N GLU A 119 -5.22 8.91 14.26
CA GLU A 119 -6.30 9.43 15.10
C GLU A 119 -6.59 8.55 16.32
N VAL A 120 -6.14 7.29 16.31
CA VAL A 120 -6.29 6.38 17.45
C VAL A 120 -5.33 6.80 18.55
N PRO A 121 -5.78 7.01 19.80
CA PRO A 121 -4.91 7.33 20.94
C PRO A 121 -3.77 6.35 21.11
N GLY A 122 -2.62 6.83 21.65
CA GLY A 122 -1.40 6.04 21.74
C GLY A 122 -1.56 4.72 22.50
N GLU A 123 -2.32 4.73 23.60
CA GLU A 123 -2.59 3.53 24.42
C GLU A 123 -3.43 2.50 23.65
N GLU A 124 -4.50 2.94 23.01
CA GLU A 124 -5.34 2.08 22.17
C GLU A 124 -4.55 1.51 20.97
N ARG A 125 -3.63 2.30 20.40
CA ARG A 125 -2.73 1.85 19.34
C ARG A 125 -1.81 0.73 19.79
N ASN A 126 -1.26 0.81 21.00
CA ASN A 126 -0.40 -0.24 21.56
C ASN A 126 -1.19 -1.52 21.85
N ALA A 127 -2.41 -1.39 22.37
CA ALA A 127 -3.30 -2.52 22.60
C ALA A 127 -3.68 -3.20 21.28
N LEU A 128 -4.07 -2.40 20.27
CA LEU A 128 -4.40 -2.90 18.93
C LEU A 128 -3.21 -3.59 18.27
N ARG A 129 -2.01 -3.05 18.42
CA ARG A 129 -0.76 -3.66 17.95
C ARG A 129 -0.53 -5.04 18.56
N ALA A 130 -0.69 -5.17 19.89
CA ALA A 130 -0.51 -6.44 20.59
C ALA A 130 -1.54 -7.50 20.13
N ILE A 131 -2.76 -7.08 19.74
CA ILE A 131 -3.77 -7.98 19.16
C ILE A 131 -3.35 -8.40 17.75
N ILE A 132 -2.97 -7.45 16.89
CA ILE A 132 -2.57 -7.70 15.50
C ILE A 132 -1.36 -8.66 15.43
N GLU A 133 -0.41 -8.53 16.35
CA GLU A 133 0.78 -9.38 16.39
C GLU A 133 0.46 -10.88 16.64
N LYS A 134 -0.70 -11.19 17.20
CA LYS A 134 -1.15 -12.56 17.47
C LYS A 134 -2.01 -13.17 16.35
N GLU A 135 -2.48 -12.34 15.43
CA GLU A 135 -3.36 -12.78 14.34
C GLU A 135 -2.58 -13.48 13.22
N LYS A 136 -3.20 -14.48 12.62
CA LYS A 136 -2.63 -15.26 11.51
C LYS A 136 -3.29 -15.00 10.16
N ASP A 137 -4.52 -14.49 10.15
CA ASP A 137 -5.29 -14.17 8.95
C ASP A 137 -6.15 -12.92 9.17
N ALA A 138 -5.50 -11.79 9.41
CA ALA A 138 -6.15 -10.51 9.61
C ALA A 138 -5.88 -9.53 8.46
N ILE A 139 -6.77 -8.56 8.29
CA ILE A 139 -6.59 -7.44 7.37
C ILE A 139 -6.43 -6.16 8.17
N ILE A 140 -5.31 -5.48 8.00
CA ILE A 140 -5.00 -4.21 8.64
C ILE A 140 -5.11 -3.10 7.60
N VAL A 141 -6.05 -2.19 7.76
CA VAL A 141 -6.20 -1.00 6.90
C VAL A 141 -5.53 0.16 7.62
N GLY A 142 -4.32 0.52 7.19
CA GLY A 142 -3.45 1.44 7.93
C GLY A 142 -2.96 2.64 7.13
N SER A 143 -2.80 3.79 7.82
CA SER A 143 -2.22 4.97 7.19
C SER A 143 -0.72 4.81 6.97
N VAL A 144 -0.19 5.43 5.89
CA VAL A 144 1.25 5.47 5.61
C VAL A 144 2.05 5.91 6.84
N GLN A 145 1.58 6.94 7.55
CA GLN A 145 2.28 7.48 8.71
C GLN A 145 2.36 6.47 9.84
N THR A 146 1.26 5.81 10.14
CA THR A 146 1.16 4.87 11.25
C THR A 146 1.92 3.56 10.96
N ILE A 147 1.83 3.06 9.73
CA ILE A 147 2.56 1.86 9.30
C ILE A 147 4.07 2.12 9.28
N SER A 148 4.52 3.31 8.86
CA SER A 148 5.94 3.66 8.77
C SER A 148 6.62 3.83 10.14
N THR A 149 5.89 4.10 11.21
CA THR A 149 6.42 4.21 12.57
C THR A 149 6.67 2.87 13.25
N GLY A 150 6.42 1.77 12.56
CA GLY A 150 6.84 0.43 12.96
C GLY A 150 5.77 -0.39 13.67
N ILE A 151 4.82 -0.92 12.92
CA ILE A 151 4.09 -2.11 13.35
C ILE A 151 4.99 -3.32 13.06
N ASN A 152 5.26 -4.12 14.08
CA ASN A 152 5.84 -5.43 13.89
C ASN A 152 4.69 -6.41 13.58
N ILE A 153 4.29 -6.52 12.33
CA ILE A 153 3.31 -7.53 11.92
C ILE A 153 4.08 -8.81 11.64
N VAL A 154 4.04 -9.72 12.59
CA VAL A 154 4.62 -11.05 12.42
C VAL A 154 3.83 -11.78 11.33
N ASN A 155 4.54 -12.47 10.42
CA ASN A 155 3.92 -13.22 9.32
C ASN A 155 3.05 -12.36 8.39
N LEU A 156 3.60 -11.22 7.95
CA LEU A 156 2.95 -10.39 6.95
C LEU A 156 3.07 -11.02 5.56
N HIS A 157 1.94 -11.49 5.02
CA HIS A 157 1.88 -12.18 3.72
C HIS A 157 1.61 -11.22 2.56
N ASN A 158 0.78 -10.21 2.78
CA ASN A 158 0.34 -9.34 1.70
C ASN A 158 0.43 -7.86 2.07
N ILE A 159 0.97 -7.06 1.16
CA ILE A 159 1.07 -5.62 1.28
C ILE A 159 0.38 -5.00 0.07
N ILE A 160 -0.64 -4.17 0.27
CA ILE A 160 -1.41 -3.55 -0.80
C ILE A 160 -1.27 -2.03 -0.68
N PHE A 161 -0.67 -1.39 -1.68
CA PHE A 161 -0.62 0.07 -1.75
C PHE A 161 -1.92 0.62 -2.34
N ALA A 162 -2.84 1.05 -1.47
CA ALA A 162 -4.13 1.58 -1.89
C ALA A 162 -4.05 3.00 -2.47
N SER A 163 -3.14 3.85 -1.98
CA SER A 163 -2.94 5.20 -2.50
C SER A 163 -1.74 5.28 -3.42
N PRO A 164 -1.81 6.01 -4.55
CA PRO A 164 -0.63 6.37 -5.32
C PRO A 164 0.35 7.17 -4.45
N SER A 165 1.62 6.77 -4.40
CA SER A 165 2.62 7.45 -3.57
C SER A 165 4.01 7.36 -4.17
N LYS A 166 4.75 8.49 -4.17
CA LYS A 166 6.19 8.50 -4.46
C LYS A 166 7.04 8.04 -3.27
N ALA A 167 6.46 8.00 -2.06
CA ALA A 167 7.17 7.65 -0.82
C ALA A 167 7.23 6.12 -0.55
N ARG A 168 7.00 5.28 -1.56
CA ARG A 168 6.97 3.81 -1.44
C ARG A 168 8.24 3.23 -0.82
N ILE A 169 9.40 3.79 -1.15
CA ILE A 169 10.70 3.34 -0.63
C ILE A 169 10.74 3.43 0.91
N LYS A 170 10.23 4.53 1.50
CA LYS A 170 10.18 4.69 2.96
C LYS A 170 9.28 3.65 3.64
N ILE A 171 8.14 3.35 3.00
CA ILE A 171 7.20 2.35 3.51
C ILE A 171 7.83 0.96 3.41
N LEU A 172 8.45 0.62 2.28
CA LEU A 172 9.13 -0.65 2.08
C LEU A 172 10.30 -0.83 3.05
N GLN A 173 11.06 0.22 3.37
CA GLN A 173 12.12 0.18 4.38
C GLN A 173 11.56 -0.10 5.78
N SER A 174 10.40 0.44 6.13
CA SER A 174 9.75 0.24 7.42
C SER A 174 9.16 -1.17 7.53
N ILE A 175 8.51 -1.65 6.48
CA ILE A 175 7.97 -3.01 6.39
C ILE A 175 9.10 -4.04 6.26
N GLY A 176 10.19 -3.72 5.56
CA GLY A 176 11.34 -4.59 5.42
C GLY A 176 12.00 -4.98 6.75
N ARG A 177 11.81 -4.18 7.81
CA ARG A 177 12.20 -4.58 9.17
C ARG A 177 11.31 -5.68 9.75
N ALA A 178 10.02 -5.67 9.43
CA ALA A 178 9.08 -6.72 9.82
C ALA A 178 9.32 -8.02 9.02
N LEU A 179 9.72 -7.90 7.76
CA LEU A 179 10.00 -9.05 6.88
C LEU A 179 11.30 -9.79 7.21
N ARG A 180 12.23 -9.19 7.98
CA ARG A 180 13.53 -9.81 8.32
C ARG A 180 13.45 -11.09 9.14
N LYS A 181 12.30 -11.40 9.75
CA LYS A 181 12.11 -12.59 10.62
C LYS A 181 10.90 -13.42 10.22
N SER A 182 10.34 -13.20 9.03
CA SER A 182 9.18 -13.94 8.58
C SER A 182 9.63 -15.22 7.87
N GLU A 183 9.13 -16.37 8.29
CA GLU A 183 9.26 -17.64 7.58
C GLU A 183 8.38 -17.69 6.33
N VAL A 184 7.67 -16.60 6.03
CA VAL A 184 6.64 -16.54 4.99
C VAL A 184 7.05 -15.56 3.90
N ASP A 185 6.85 -15.98 2.65
CA ASP A 185 7.04 -15.13 1.47
C ASP A 185 6.01 -14.00 1.44
N ALA A 186 6.49 -12.76 1.47
CA ALA A 186 5.61 -11.61 1.38
C ALA A 186 5.38 -11.17 -0.07
N THR A 187 4.14 -10.81 -0.39
CA THR A 187 3.76 -10.28 -1.71
C THR A 187 3.30 -8.83 -1.60
N LEU A 188 3.95 -7.94 -2.34
CA LEU A 188 3.53 -6.56 -2.54
C LEU A 188 2.61 -6.45 -3.75
N TYR A 189 1.48 -5.81 -3.58
CA TYR A 189 0.58 -5.40 -4.65
C TYR A 189 0.71 -3.90 -4.87
N ASP A 190 1.38 -3.54 -5.95
CA ASP A 190 1.55 -2.16 -6.38
C ASP A 190 0.48 -1.79 -7.39
N ILE A 191 -0.39 -0.84 -7.01
CA ILE A 191 -1.52 -0.44 -7.83
C ILE A 191 -1.16 0.77 -8.67
N THR A 192 -1.24 0.61 -9.98
CA THR A 192 -0.95 1.66 -10.96
C THR A 192 -2.21 2.05 -11.71
N ASP A 193 -2.48 3.35 -11.78
CA ASP A 193 -3.68 3.91 -12.38
C ASP A 193 -3.38 4.49 -13.76
N ASP A 194 -3.95 3.91 -14.83
CA ASP A 194 -3.76 4.37 -16.20
C ASP A 194 -4.92 5.25 -16.69
N LEU A 195 -4.78 6.53 -16.46
CA LEU A 195 -5.65 7.59 -16.98
C LEU A 195 -5.12 8.21 -18.28
N CYS A 196 -4.10 7.62 -18.90
CA CYS A 196 -3.50 8.17 -20.12
C CYS A 196 -4.49 8.16 -21.28
N TRP A 197 -4.49 9.24 -22.07
CA TRP A 197 -5.28 9.38 -23.29
C TRP A 197 -4.44 9.90 -24.45
N LYS A 198 -4.32 9.15 -25.54
CA LYS A 198 -3.44 9.44 -26.67
C LYS A 198 -2.01 9.69 -26.17
N SER A 199 -1.41 10.82 -26.49
CA SER A 199 -0.07 11.22 -26.01
C SER A 199 -0.06 11.89 -24.62
N LYS A 200 -1.24 12.13 -24.03
CA LYS A 200 -1.34 12.79 -22.72
C LYS A 200 -1.19 11.77 -21.60
N LYS A 201 -0.16 11.94 -20.79
CA LYS A 201 0.14 11.10 -19.61
C LYS A 201 -0.52 11.70 -18.37
N ASN A 202 -0.91 10.85 -17.43
CA ASN A 202 -1.32 11.26 -16.11
C ASN A 202 -0.14 11.26 -15.12
N TYR A 203 -0.29 11.97 -14.00
CA TYR A 203 0.81 12.12 -13.02
C TYR A 203 1.20 10.80 -12.35
N THR A 204 0.26 9.87 -12.19
CA THR A 204 0.49 8.60 -11.50
C THR A 204 0.98 7.48 -12.44
N ALA A 205 0.74 7.57 -13.76
CA ALA A 205 1.22 6.58 -14.73
C ALA A 205 2.75 6.58 -14.92
N LEU A 206 3.44 7.62 -14.46
CA LEU A 206 4.90 7.76 -14.56
C LEU A 206 5.69 6.78 -13.68
N HIS A 207 5.02 5.89 -12.95
CA HIS A 207 5.67 4.91 -12.07
C HIS A 207 5.90 3.54 -12.72
N LEU A 208 5.54 3.38 -14.00
CA LEU A 208 5.73 2.14 -14.77
C LEU A 208 7.09 2.07 -15.51
N ILE A 209 8.04 2.93 -15.16
CA ILE A 209 9.37 2.91 -15.77
C ILE A 209 10.40 2.47 -14.75
#